data_c03f5fb1ff1feaa0fd29853bc34a3ff3
#
_entry.id   c03f5fb1ff1feaa0fd29853bc34a3ff3
#
_cell.length_a   1.000
_cell.length_b   1.000
_cell.length_c   1.000
_cell.angle_alpha   90.00
_cell.angle_beta   90.00
_cell.angle_gamma   90.00
#
_symmetry.space_group_name_H-M   'P 1'
#
loop_
_entity.id
_entity.type
_entity.pdbx_description
1 polymer ?
#
loop_
_entity_poly.entity_id
_entity_poly.type
_entity_poly.pdbx_seq_one_letter_code
_entity_poly.pdbx_strand_id
1 'polypeptide(L)'
;NYDRTIQAFNAIIDFQNVYVEAFLNGQRASLAVRAGNAGYVKGTDKMGISNTPFANKTYNYTKQLMLALKVDAIVDEVDRQIKAGRRPVIALDNTMGSMLDDLAVGEEVEETTFAASLIKGLQSIMQYMQDDGMGNKVRIRINPSELGTEGEAAYYQLISFIKESTKGVFISPLDEITTKLRAKGYKVGELTGRDKVVTEENGKYYVAK
;
A
#
# COMPACT_ATOMS: atom_id res chain seq x y z
N ASN A 1 -14.69 -8.96 -5.60
CA ASN A 1 -13.91 -7.76 -5.18
C ASN A 1 -12.39 -7.95 -5.40
N TYR A 2 -11.83 -9.15 -5.19
CA TYR A 2 -10.39 -9.39 -5.27
C TYR A 2 -9.80 -9.21 -6.67
N ASP A 3 -10.49 -9.67 -7.71
CA ASP A 3 -10.04 -9.45 -9.09
C ASP A 3 -9.94 -7.96 -9.41
N ARG A 4 -10.88 -7.15 -8.89
CA ARG A 4 -10.82 -5.69 -9.01
C ARG A 4 -9.64 -5.08 -8.24
N THR A 5 -9.29 -5.63 -7.07
CA THR A 5 -8.12 -5.17 -6.32
C THR A 5 -6.82 -5.47 -7.09
N ILE A 6 -6.73 -6.64 -7.74
CA ILE A 6 -5.59 -6.96 -8.62
C ILE A 6 -5.56 -6.02 -9.83
N GLN A 7 -6.71 -5.68 -10.40
CA GLN A 7 -6.79 -4.68 -11.47
C GLN A 7 -6.29 -3.31 -11.00
N ALA A 8 -6.57 -2.91 -9.74
CA ALA A 8 -6.02 -1.68 -9.19
C ALA A 8 -4.50 -1.71 -9.06
N PHE A 9 -3.90 -2.85 -8.71
CA PHE A 9 -2.43 -2.99 -8.72
C PHE A 9 -1.85 -2.78 -10.11
N ASN A 10 -2.43 -3.43 -11.11
CA ASN A 10 -1.97 -3.30 -12.49
C ASN A 10 -2.14 -1.85 -12.97
N ALA A 11 -3.26 -1.20 -12.67
CA ALA A 11 -3.51 0.18 -13.03
C ALA A 11 -2.49 1.15 -12.40
N ILE A 12 -2.01 0.90 -11.17
CA ILE A 12 -0.93 1.68 -10.56
C ILE A 12 0.40 1.48 -11.31
N ILE A 13 0.69 0.23 -11.70
CA ILE A 13 1.90 -0.09 -12.47
C ILE A 13 1.85 0.59 -13.85
N ASP A 14 0.72 0.51 -14.52
CA ASP A 14 0.53 1.13 -15.83
C ASP A 14 0.63 2.66 -15.74
N PHE A 15 0.03 3.25 -14.71
CA PHE A 15 0.14 4.69 -14.44
C PHE A 15 1.60 5.10 -14.23
N GLN A 16 2.37 4.33 -13.44
CA GLN A 16 3.80 4.59 -13.24
C GLN A 16 4.55 4.54 -14.56
N ASN A 17 4.34 3.50 -15.35
CA ASN A 17 5.07 3.28 -16.61
C ASN A 17 4.75 4.34 -17.67
N VAL A 18 3.50 4.78 -17.74
CA VAL A 18 3.04 5.73 -18.76
C VAL A 18 3.39 7.17 -18.39
N TYR A 19 3.01 7.60 -17.17
CA TYR A 19 3.06 9.02 -16.80
C TYR A 19 4.28 9.37 -15.96
N VAL A 20 4.56 8.58 -14.91
CA VAL A 20 5.66 8.91 -13.99
C VAL A 20 7.01 8.72 -14.67
N GLU A 21 7.22 7.61 -15.39
CA GLU A 21 8.48 7.37 -16.10
C GLU A 21 8.69 8.36 -17.27
N ALA A 22 7.63 8.77 -17.97
CA ALA A 22 7.73 9.82 -18.98
C ALA A 22 8.20 11.16 -18.38
N PHE A 23 7.62 11.56 -17.24
CA PHE A 23 8.04 12.74 -16.49
C PHE A 23 9.51 12.64 -16.05
N LEU A 24 9.91 11.52 -15.44
CA LEU A 24 11.27 11.31 -14.96
C LEU A 24 12.29 11.29 -16.10
N ASN A 25 11.93 10.75 -17.25
CA ASN A 25 12.77 10.78 -18.46
C ASN A 25 12.97 12.22 -18.96
N GLY A 26 11.94 13.05 -18.92
CA GLY A 26 12.04 14.48 -19.20
C GLY A 26 12.98 15.21 -18.24
N GLN A 27 12.89 14.94 -16.94
CA GLN A 27 13.78 15.49 -15.92
C GLN A 27 15.24 15.04 -16.13
N ARG A 28 15.47 13.77 -16.41
CA ARG A 28 16.82 13.24 -16.73
C ARG A 28 17.42 13.90 -17.95
N ALA A 29 16.63 14.10 -19.01
CA ALA A 29 17.07 14.80 -20.22
C ALA A 29 17.45 16.27 -19.93
N SER A 30 16.65 16.96 -19.14
CA SER A 30 16.93 18.36 -18.73
C SER A 30 18.23 18.48 -17.93
N LEU A 31 18.48 17.55 -17.02
CA LEU A 31 19.73 17.51 -16.24
C LEU A 31 20.94 17.20 -17.14
N ALA A 32 20.80 16.29 -18.11
CA ALA A 32 21.86 15.97 -19.07
C ALA A 32 22.27 17.19 -19.88
N VAL A 33 21.30 17.96 -20.37
CA VAL A 33 21.56 19.21 -21.10
C VAL A 33 22.27 20.24 -20.22
N ARG A 34 21.84 20.42 -18.98
CA ARG A 34 22.48 21.35 -18.04
C ARG A 34 23.91 20.94 -17.68
N ALA A 35 24.21 19.65 -17.65
CA ALA A 35 25.54 19.12 -17.40
C ALA A 35 26.47 19.17 -18.64
N GLY A 36 26.01 19.71 -19.77
CA GLY A 36 26.80 19.80 -20.98
C GLY A 36 26.97 18.46 -21.75
N ASN A 37 26.24 17.43 -21.35
CA ASN A 37 26.24 16.13 -21.98
C ASN A 37 25.16 16.08 -23.05
N ALA A 38 25.55 16.25 -24.33
CA ALA A 38 24.64 16.17 -25.48
C ALA A 38 24.13 14.76 -25.81
N GLY A 39 24.55 13.74 -25.07
CA GLY A 39 24.15 12.36 -25.23
C GLY A 39 23.48 11.80 -23.98
N TYR A 40 22.16 11.72 -23.99
CA TYR A 40 21.41 10.98 -22.98
C TYR A 40 21.68 9.47 -23.13
N VAL A 41 22.23 8.86 -22.09
CA VAL A 41 22.43 7.41 -22.05
C VAL A 41 21.30 6.79 -21.21
N LYS A 42 20.47 5.96 -21.85
CA LYS A 42 19.40 5.19 -21.21
C LYS A 42 19.99 4.31 -20.09
N GLY A 43 19.41 4.37 -18.90
CA GLY A 43 19.87 3.54 -17.76
C GLY A 43 20.75 4.28 -16.77
N THR A 44 20.70 5.58 -16.75
CA THR A 44 21.54 6.40 -15.89
C THR A 44 20.93 6.64 -14.51
N ASP A 45 21.05 5.67 -13.61
CA ASP A 45 21.17 5.95 -12.18
C ASP A 45 22.29 6.97 -11.89
N LYS A 46 23.20 7.14 -12.86
CA LYS A 46 24.32 8.09 -12.85
C LYS A 46 23.93 9.56 -13.01
N MET A 47 22.69 9.87 -13.40
CA MET A 47 22.20 11.26 -13.49
C MET A 47 21.49 11.70 -12.21
N GLY A 48 21.61 10.96 -11.11
CA GLY A 48 21.13 11.37 -9.80
C GLY A 48 19.63 11.31 -9.59
N ILE A 49 18.83 10.79 -10.54
CA ILE A 49 17.39 10.59 -10.38
C ILE A 49 17.09 9.11 -10.27
N SER A 50 16.51 8.70 -9.14
CA SER A 50 16.02 7.35 -8.92
C SER A 50 14.60 7.36 -8.37
N ASN A 51 13.76 6.41 -8.82
CA ASN A 51 12.43 6.17 -8.32
C ASN A 51 12.32 4.70 -7.88
N THR A 52 11.45 4.43 -6.93
CA THR A 52 11.16 3.05 -6.49
C THR A 52 9.96 2.52 -7.26
N PRO A 53 10.12 1.44 -8.05
CA PRO A 53 8.99 0.84 -8.75
C PRO A 53 7.91 0.35 -7.80
N PHE A 54 6.64 0.58 -8.14
CA PHE A 54 5.51 0.04 -7.39
C PHE A 54 5.55 -1.49 -7.31
N ALA A 55 6.03 -2.14 -8.35
CA ALA A 55 6.21 -3.59 -8.42
C ALA A 55 6.98 -4.16 -7.21
N ASN A 56 7.93 -3.41 -6.63
CA ASN A 56 8.66 -3.83 -5.44
C ASN A 56 7.77 -3.94 -4.19
N LYS A 57 6.61 -3.26 -4.18
CA LYS A 57 5.63 -3.27 -3.09
C LYS A 57 4.51 -4.27 -3.33
N THR A 58 4.28 -4.68 -4.57
CA THR A 58 3.18 -5.56 -4.98
C THR A 58 3.21 -6.88 -4.23
N TYR A 59 4.38 -7.41 -3.95
CA TYR A 59 4.54 -8.65 -3.19
C TYR A 59 3.89 -8.57 -1.80
N ASN A 60 4.14 -7.49 -1.06
CA ASN A 60 3.55 -7.31 0.27
C ASN A 60 2.03 -7.09 0.20
N TYR A 61 1.56 -6.31 -0.76
CA TYR A 61 0.12 -6.09 -0.98
C TYR A 61 -0.58 -7.39 -1.39
N THR A 62 0.03 -8.19 -2.27
CA THR A 62 -0.53 -9.49 -2.68
C THR A 62 -0.61 -10.45 -1.51
N LYS A 63 0.41 -10.53 -0.65
CA LYS A 63 0.36 -11.35 0.57
C LYS A 63 -0.80 -10.96 1.47
N GLN A 64 -1.03 -9.67 1.66
CA GLN A 64 -2.13 -9.17 2.48
C GLN A 64 -3.50 -9.50 1.87
N LEU A 65 -3.64 -9.31 0.58
CA LEU A 65 -4.85 -9.67 -0.14
C LEU A 65 -5.13 -11.18 -0.01
N MET A 66 -4.10 -12.02 -0.16
CA MET A 66 -4.21 -13.48 0.00
C MET A 66 -4.57 -13.88 1.43
N LEU A 67 -4.11 -13.14 2.44
CA LEU A 67 -4.50 -13.36 3.83
C LEU A 67 -5.94 -12.93 4.07
N ALA A 68 -6.35 -11.78 3.55
CA ALA A 68 -7.74 -11.30 3.62
C ALA A 68 -8.73 -12.31 2.99
N LEU A 69 -8.34 -12.96 1.88
CA LEU A 69 -9.12 -14.03 1.26
C LEU A 69 -9.34 -15.24 2.17
N LYS A 70 -8.42 -15.50 3.07
CA LYS A 70 -8.42 -16.69 3.93
C LYS A 70 -9.06 -16.45 5.29
N VAL A 71 -9.45 -15.20 5.61
CA VAL A 71 -9.97 -14.86 6.94
C VAL A 71 -11.10 -15.78 7.37
N ASP A 72 -12.14 -15.93 6.56
CA ASP A 72 -13.29 -16.75 6.90
C ASP A 72 -12.89 -18.23 7.08
N ALA A 73 -12.10 -18.76 6.18
CA ALA A 73 -11.62 -20.14 6.28
C ALA A 73 -10.75 -20.37 7.53
N ILE A 74 -9.92 -19.38 7.91
CA ILE A 74 -9.13 -19.43 9.13
C ILE A 74 -10.04 -19.42 10.36
N VAL A 75 -11.03 -18.54 10.39
CA VAL A 75 -11.99 -18.44 11.51
C VAL A 75 -12.77 -19.73 11.68
N ASP A 76 -13.25 -20.32 10.59
CA ASP A 76 -14.00 -21.59 10.62
C ASP A 76 -13.12 -22.76 11.06
N GLU A 77 -11.88 -22.82 10.60
CA GLU A 77 -10.93 -23.84 11.03
C GLU A 77 -10.59 -23.72 12.51
N VAL A 78 -10.36 -22.51 13.02
CA VAL A 78 -10.12 -22.25 14.44
C VAL A 78 -11.33 -22.68 15.28
N ASP A 79 -12.54 -22.32 14.88
CA ASP A 79 -13.79 -22.70 15.54
C ASP A 79 -13.91 -24.24 15.61
N ARG A 80 -13.64 -24.92 14.51
CA ARG A 80 -13.63 -26.40 14.43
C ARG A 80 -12.60 -27.02 15.37
N GLN A 81 -11.40 -26.46 15.44
CA GLN A 81 -10.33 -26.98 16.29
C GLN A 81 -10.65 -26.79 17.79
N ILE A 82 -11.19 -25.63 18.16
CA ILE A 82 -11.57 -25.36 19.55
C ILE A 82 -12.72 -26.30 19.99
N LYS A 83 -13.73 -26.50 19.15
CA LYS A 83 -14.83 -27.46 19.41
C LYS A 83 -14.34 -28.90 19.55
N ALA A 84 -13.23 -29.23 18.91
CA ALA A 84 -12.53 -30.52 19.06
C ALA A 84 -11.63 -30.59 20.31
N GLY A 85 -11.68 -29.59 21.23
CA GLY A 85 -10.87 -29.53 22.45
C GLY A 85 -9.42 -29.11 22.26
N ARG A 86 -9.05 -28.59 21.09
CA ARG A 86 -7.69 -28.15 20.77
C ARG A 86 -7.47 -26.68 21.06
N ARG A 87 -6.21 -26.25 21.13
CA ARG A 87 -5.79 -24.87 21.30
C ARG A 87 -5.01 -24.42 20.06
N PRO A 88 -5.69 -23.93 19.01
CA PRO A 88 -5.02 -23.54 17.77
C PRO A 88 -4.15 -22.30 17.96
N VAL A 89 -3.05 -22.24 17.22
CA VAL A 89 -2.18 -21.09 17.07
C VAL A 89 -2.18 -20.68 15.60
N ILE A 90 -2.43 -19.40 15.33
CA ILE A 90 -2.36 -18.82 14.00
C ILE A 90 -1.01 -18.12 13.87
N ALA A 91 -0.16 -18.59 12.97
CA ALA A 91 1.11 -17.92 12.65
C ALA A 91 0.96 -17.13 11.35
N LEU A 92 1.32 -15.85 11.40
CA LEU A 92 1.30 -14.94 10.26
C LEU A 92 2.70 -14.40 10.01
N ASP A 93 3.06 -14.24 8.75
CA ASP A 93 4.37 -13.71 8.36
C ASP A 93 4.41 -12.17 8.27
N ASN A 94 3.25 -11.52 8.35
CA ASN A 94 3.11 -10.07 8.32
C ASN A 94 1.85 -9.62 9.07
N THR A 95 1.98 -8.61 9.92
CA THR A 95 0.90 -8.06 10.75
C THR A 95 0.34 -6.74 10.25
N MET A 96 0.85 -6.20 9.13
CA MET A 96 0.51 -4.86 8.61
C MET A 96 0.79 -3.69 9.58
N GLY A 97 1.53 -3.91 10.66
CA GLY A 97 1.86 -2.86 11.63
C GLY A 97 2.38 -1.59 10.95
N SER A 98 3.33 -1.72 10.03
CA SER A 98 3.91 -0.59 9.30
C SER A 98 2.92 0.22 8.44
N MET A 99 1.75 -0.31 8.11
CA MET A 99 0.71 0.44 7.40
C MET A 99 -0.15 1.29 8.34
N LEU A 100 -0.21 0.89 9.60
CA LEU A 100 -0.92 1.63 10.65
C LEU A 100 -0.03 2.69 11.32
N ASP A 101 1.29 2.64 11.12
CA ASP A 101 2.24 3.53 11.80
C ASP A 101 1.99 5.02 11.53
N ASP A 102 1.52 5.34 10.33
CA ASP A 102 1.25 6.74 9.93
C ASP A 102 -0.14 7.24 10.34
N LEU A 103 -1.01 6.38 10.85
CA LEU A 103 -2.34 6.76 11.34
C LEU A 103 -2.26 7.14 12.81
N ALA A 104 -3.01 8.17 13.22
CA ALA A 104 -3.07 8.57 14.62
C ALA A 104 -3.97 7.63 15.44
N VAL A 105 -3.64 7.41 16.71
CA VAL A 105 -4.55 6.69 17.63
C VAL A 105 -5.83 7.50 17.80
N GLY A 106 -6.97 6.86 17.64
CA GLY A 106 -8.29 7.49 17.62
C GLY A 106 -8.74 7.98 16.25
N GLU A 107 -7.88 7.86 15.23
CA GLU A 107 -8.26 8.20 13.84
C GLU A 107 -9.28 7.19 13.33
N GLU A 108 -10.39 7.70 12.77
CA GLU A 108 -11.38 6.86 12.09
C GLU A 108 -10.76 6.28 10.82
N VAL A 109 -10.80 4.98 10.74
CA VAL A 109 -10.30 4.23 9.61
C VAL A 109 -11.49 3.93 8.70
N GLU A 110 -11.58 4.62 7.57
CA GLU A 110 -12.64 4.35 6.60
C GLU A 110 -12.67 2.86 6.24
N GLU A 111 -13.87 2.34 5.94
CA GLU A 111 -14.14 0.93 5.57
C GLU A 111 -13.24 0.40 4.43
N THR A 112 -12.54 1.31 3.76
CA THR A 112 -11.67 1.05 2.60
C THR A 112 -10.20 1.27 2.91
N THR A 113 -9.73 0.82 4.04
CA THR A 113 -8.34 1.04 4.45
C THR A 113 -7.31 0.33 3.58
N PHE A 114 -7.67 -0.74 2.88
CA PHE A 114 -6.81 -1.30 1.84
C PHE A 114 -6.63 -0.30 0.69
N ALA A 115 -7.67 0.53 0.40
CA ALA A 115 -7.55 1.67 -0.50
C ALA A 115 -6.50 2.67 -0.02
N ALA A 116 -6.50 3.03 1.26
CA ALA A 116 -5.52 3.95 1.82
C ALA A 116 -4.08 3.44 1.62
N SER A 117 -3.85 2.15 1.81
CA SER A 117 -2.55 1.52 1.56
C SER A 117 -2.12 1.59 0.09
N LEU A 118 -3.04 1.35 -0.85
CA LEU A 118 -2.75 1.46 -2.27
C LEU A 118 -2.54 2.91 -2.71
N ILE A 119 -3.31 3.84 -2.18
CA ILE A 119 -3.13 5.28 -2.42
C ILE A 119 -1.78 5.74 -1.88
N LYS A 120 -1.38 5.30 -0.68
CA LYS A 120 -0.03 5.53 -0.16
C LYS A 120 1.05 4.92 -1.06
N GLY A 121 0.79 3.73 -1.60
CA GLY A 121 1.64 3.11 -2.63
C GLY A 121 1.76 3.98 -3.88
N LEU A 122 0.63 4.47 -4.41
CA LEU A 122 0.57 5.41 -5.53
C LEU A 122 1.33 6.70 -5.22
N GLN A 123 1.11 7.32 -4.06
CA GLN A 123 1.85 8.52 -3.63
C GLN A 123 3.35 8.27 -3.52
N SER A 124 3.77 7.06 -3.19
CA SER A 124 5.19 6.73 -3.08
C SER A 124 5.92 6.64 -4.43
N ILE A 125 5.21 6.38 -5.52
CA ILE A 125 5.77 6.45 -6.87
C ILE A 125 5.73 7.87 -7.45
N MET A 126 4.91 8.75 -6.87
CA MET A 126 4.85 10.18 -7.17
C MET A 126 5.97 10.96 -6.46
N GLN A 127 7.13 10.36 -6.33
CA GLN A 127 8.33 11.00 -5.78
C GLN A 127 9.58 10.34 -6.34
N TYR A 128 10.65 11.10 -6.37
CA TYR A 128 11.96 10.60 -6.78
C TYR A 128 13.06 11.17 -5.89
N MET A 129 14.21 10.51 -5.91
CA MET A 129 15.42 11.00 -5.25
C MET A 129 16.30 11.66 -6.29
N GLN A 130 16.76 12.84 -6.02
CA GLN A 130 17.70 13.59 -6.86
C GLN A 130 18.98 13.88 -6.08
N ASP A 131 20.12 13.72 -6.73
CA ASP A 131 21.40 14.13 -6.18
C ASP A 131 21.52 15.66 -6.24
N ASP A 132 21.92 16.28 -5.13
CA ASP A 132 22.12 17.73 -5.00
C ASP A 132 23.47 18.23 -5.60
N GLY A 133 24.25 17.33 -6.17
CA GLY A 133 25.60 17.62 -6.70
C GLY A 133 26.67 17.62 -5.61
N MET A 134 26.32 17.47 -4.35
CA MET A 134 27.24 17.35 -3.21
C MET A 134 27.28 15.91 -2.64
N GLY A 135 26.61 14.97 -3.31
CA GLY A 135 26.50 13.57 -2.89
C GLY A 135 25.33 13.27 -1.95
N ASN A 136 24.50 14.27 -1.61
CA ASN A 136 23.28 14.03 -0.84
C ASN A 136 22.11 13.78 -1.79
N LYS A 137 21.18 12.89 -1.37
CA LYS A 137 19.96 12.61 -2.12
C LYS A 137 18.78 13.34 -1.48
N VAL A 138 18.16 14.22 -2.25
CA VAL A 138 16.96 14.96 -1.85
C VAL A 138 15.73 14.27 -2.43
N ARG A 139 14.70 14.09 -1.60
CA ARG A 139 13.41 13.53 -2.03
C ARG A 139 12.54 14.65 -2.59
N ILE A 140 12.12 14.51 -3.82
CA ILE A 140 11.25 15.45 -4.52
C ILE A 140 9.92 14.77 -4.81
N ARG A 141 8.81 15.44 -4.47
CA ARG A 141 7.46 15.00 -4.80
C ARG A 141 7.07 15.53 -6.17
N ILE A 142 6.37 14.73 -6.94
CA ILE A 142 5.77 15.10 -8.21
C ILE A 142 4.33 15.52 -7.92
N ASN A 143 3.96 16.75 -8.24
CA ASN A 143 2.56 17.14 -8.22
C ASN A 143 1.82 16.51 -9.41
N PRO A 144 0.59 16.04 -9.27
CA PRO A 144 -0.16 15.48 -10.39
C PRO A 144 -0.21 16.41 -11.61
N SER A 145 -0.34 17.72 -11.41
CA SER A 145 -0.32 18.73 -12.47
C SER A 145 0.97 18.77 -13.29
N GLU A 146 2.10 18.32 -12.74
CA GLU A 146 3.38 18.25 -13.46
C GLU A 146 3.43 17.10 -14.48
N LEU A 147 2.49 16.15 -14.40
CA LEU A 147 2.35 15.06 -15.37
C LEU A 147 1.58 15.49 -16.64
N GLY A 148 1.17 16.76 -16.73
CA GLY A 148 0.32 17.28 -17.79
C GLY A 148 -1.16 16.94 -17.55
N THR A 149 -2.03 17.51 -18.38
CA THR A 149 -3.49 17.42 -18.21
C THR A 149 -4.01 15.96 -18.18
N GLU A 150 -3.49 15.11 -19.06
CA GLU A 150 -3.88 13.70 -19.13
C GLU A 150 -3.38 12.92 -17.92
N GLY A 151 -2.13 13.15 -17.49
CA GLY A 151 -1.53 12.49 -16.35
C GLY A 151 -2.20 12.89 -15.04
N GLU A 152 -2.57 14.16 -14.87
CA GLU A 152 -3.34 14.64 -13.73
C GLU A 152 -4.72 14.01 -13.67
N ALA A 153 -5.45 14.00 -14.78
CA ALA A 153 -6.77 13.36 -14.86
C ALA A 153 -6.67 11.85 -14.53
N ALA A 154 -5.69 11.16 -15.12
CA ALA A 154 -5.44 9.74 -14.86
C ALA A 154 -5.13 9.47 -13.38
N TYR A 155 -4.38 10.34 -12.70
CA TYR A 155 -4.08 10.21 -11.27
C TYR A 155 -5.36 10.23 -10.41
N TYR A 156 -6.24 11.18 -10.63
CA TYR A 156 -7.48 11.28 -9.85
C TYR A 156 -8.47 10.16 -10.19
N GLN A 157 -8.56 9.77 -11.45
CA GLN A 157 -9.36 8.61 -11.87
C GLN A 157 -8.85 7.32 -11.21
N LEU A 158 -7.53 7.15 -11.13
CA LEU A 158 -6.91 5.99 -10.50
C LEU A 158 -7.21 5.95 -8.99
N ILE A 159 -7.18 7.08 -8.27
CA ILE A 159 -7.59 7.15 -6.86
C ILE A 159 -9.03 6.69 -6.70
N SER A 160 -9.95 7.18 -7.54
CA SER A 160 -11.35 6.77 -7.51
C SER A 160 -11.52 5.29 -7.80
N PHE A 161 -10.78 4.76 -8.79
CA PHE A 161 -10.79 3.35 -9.13
C PHE A 161 -10.25 2.47 -7.99
N ILE A 162 -9.16 2.88 -7.32
CA ILE A 162 -8.61 2.18 -6.16
C ILE A 162 -9.66 2.09 -5.06
N LYS A 163 -10.31 3.20 -4.70
CA LYS A 163 -11.35 3.24 -3.67
C LYS A 163 -12.51 2.29 -3.98
N GLU A 164 -12.98 2.30 -5.21
CA GLU A 164 -14.08 1.44 -5.64
C GLU A 164 -13.68 -0.05 -5.68
N SER A 165 -12.47 -0.34 -6.15
CA SER A 165 -11.97 -1.70 -6.35
C SER A 165 -11.63 -2.43 -5.05
N THR A 166 -11.42 -1.70 -3.97
CA THR A 166 -11.00 -2.24 -2.68
C THR A 166 -12.12 -2.25 -1.63
N LYS A 167 -13.32 -1.87 -2.00
CA LYS A 167 -14.48 -1.91 -1.09
C LYS A 167 -14.65 -3.30 -0.47
N GLY A 168 -14.77 -3.34 0.86
CA GLY A 168 -14.94 -4.57 1.63
C GLY A 168 -13.67 -5.43 1.76
N VAL A 169 -12.51 -4.87 1.43
CA VAL A 169 -11.21 -5.50 1.71
C VAL A 169 -10.59 -4.83 2.92
N PHE A 170 -10.47 -5.55 4.02
CA PHE A 170 -9.88 -5.04 5.26
C PHE A 170 -8.37 -4.85 5.12
N ILE A 171 -7.87 -3.77 5.69
CA ILE A 171 -6.42 -3.47 5.73
C ILE A 171 -5.68 -4.45 6.63
N SER A 172 -6.30 -4.84 7.72
CA SER A 172 -5.71 -5.73 8.72
C SER A 172 -6.50 -7.03 8.83
N PRO A 173 -6.17 -8.04 8.02
CA PRO A 173 -6.77 -9.36 8.15
C PRO A 173 -6.62 -9.98 9.54
N LEU A 174 -5.54 -9.62 10.27
CA LEU A 174 -5.33 -10.07 11.64
C LEU A 174 -6.40 -9.51 12.60
N ASP A 175 -6.72 -8.22 12.46
CA ASP A 175 -7.76 -7.59 13.28
C ASP A 175 -9.15 -8.15 12.94
N GLU A 176 -9.40 -8.41 11.66
CA GLU A 176 -10.64 -9.04 11.21
C GLU A 176 -10.80 -10.47 11.79
N ILE A 177 -9.73 -11.29 11.74
CA ILE A 177 -9.71 -12.64 12.35
C ILE A 177 -10.00 -12.52 13.85
N THR A 178 -9.31 -11.61 14.53
CA THR A 178 -9.47 -11.42 15.97
C THR A 178 -10.88 -11.00 16.34
N THR A 179 -11.45 -10.04 15.61
CA THR A 179 -12.83 -9.55 15.81
C THR A 179 -13.85 -10.68 15.60
N LYS A 180 -13.73 -11.43 14.49
CA LYS A 180 -14.63 -12.54 14.19
C LYS A 180 -14.56 -13.67 15.23
N LEU A 181 -13.36 -14.00 15.72
CA LEU A 181 -13.19 -15.00 16.76
C LEU A 181 -13.73 -14.53 18.12
N ARG A 182 -13.53 -13.26 18.47
CA ARG A 182 -14.11 -12.67 19.69
C ARG A 182 -15.63 -12.62 19.62
N ALA A 183 -16.22 -12.32 18.47
CA ALA A 183 -17.66 -12.37 18.24
C ALA A 183 -18.24 -13.78 18.42
N LYS A 184 -17.47 -14.84 18.19
CA LYS A 184 -17.82 -16.23 18.52
C LYS A 184 -17.65 -16.59 20.01
N GLY A 185 -17.21 -15.63 20.86
CA GLY A 185 -17.02 -15.81 22.30
C GLY A 185 -15.63 -16.33 22.70
N TYR A 186 -14.67 -16.41 21.77
CA TYR A 186 -13.33 -16.88 22.08
C TYR A 186 -12.43 -15.77 22.62
N LYS A 187 -11.55 -16.15 23.57
CA LYS A 187 -10.47 -15.26 24.01
C LYS A 187 -9.30 -15.40 23.06
N VAL A 188 -8.92 -14.31 22.42
CA VAL A 188 -7.79 -14.26 21.48
C VAL A 188 -6.67 -13.45 22.10
N GLY A 189 -5.52 -14.08 22.27
CA GLY A 189 -4.26 -13.41 22.62
C GLY A 189 -3.45 -13.17 21.35
N GLU A 190 -2.76 -12.05 21.28
CA GLU A 190 -1.86 -11.69 20.20
C GLU A 190 -0.43 -11.57 20.73
N LEU A 191 0.53 -12.10 19.97
CA LEU A 191 1.95 -11.97 20.24
C LEU A 191 2.62 -11.44 18.96
N THR A 192 2.70 -10.13 18.84
CA THR A 192 3.30 -9.44 17.69
C THR A 192 4.09 -8.22 18.16
N GLY A 193 4.92 -7.66 17.26
CA GLY A 193 5.66 -6.43 17.53
C GLY A 193 4.94 -5.15 17.08
N ARG A 194 3.65 -5.22 16.72
CA ARG A 194 2.89 -4.03 16.31
C ARG A 194 2.36 -3.28 17.52
N ASP A 195 2.39 -1.95 17.46
CA ASP A 195 1.90 -1.07 18.51
C ASP A 195 0.46 -0.57 18.27
N LYS A 196 -0.06 -0.74 17.05
CA LYS A 196 -1.37 -0.26 16.63
C LYS A 196 -2.23 -1.38 16.09
N VAL A 197 -3.51 -1.33 16.43
CA VAL A 197 -4.55 -2.27 16.00
C VAL A 197 -5.72 -1.49 15.43
N VAL A 198 -6.59 -2.16 14.66
CA VAL A 198 -7.87 -1.59 14.23
C VAL A 198 -8.97 -2.20 15.09
N THR A 199 -9.76 -1.34 15.74
CA THR A 199 -10.91 -1.72 16.54
C THR A 199 -12.20 -1.23 15.91
N GLU A 200 -13.28 -1.98 16.11
CA GLU A 200 -14.62 -1.59 15.68
C GLU A 200 -15.41 -1.05 16.88
N GLU A 201 -16.00 0.15 16.71
CA GLU A 201 -16.92 0.75 17.67
C GLU A 201 -18.12 1.33 16.92
N ASN A 202 -19.32 0.85 17.23
CA ASN A 202 -20.58 1.29 16.62
C ASN A 202 -20.61 1.24 15.08
N GLY A 203 -20.01 0.20 14.49
CA GLY A 203 -19.94 0.02 13.04
C GLY A 203 -18.90 0.88 12.33
N LYS A 204 -18.05 1.56 13.09
CA LYS A 204 -16.92 2.33 12.58
C LYS A 204 -15.61 1.75 13.09
N TYR A 205 -14.56 1.94 12.32
CA TYR A 205 -13.24 1.42 12.64
C TYR A 205 -12.31 2.55 13.08
N TYR A 206 -11.52 2.30 14.11
CA TYR A 206 -10.58 3.27 14.69
C TYR A 206 -9.23 2.63 14.93
N VAL A 207 -8.17 3.45 14.85
CA VAL A 207 -6.83 3.03 15.27
C VAL A 207 -6.75 3.07 16.80
N ALA A 208 -6.42 1.94 17.41
CA ALA A 208 -6.17 1.81 18.85
C ALA A 208 -4.71 1.37 19.12
N LYS A 209 -4.30 1.45 20.39
CA LYS A 209 -3.02 0.94 20.89
C LYS A 209 -3.15 -0.46 21.42
#